data_1959f6eaaec1edbfb479c30d9f032915
#
_entry.id   1959f6eaaec1edbfb479c30d9f032915
#
_cell.length_a   1.000
_cell.length_b   1.000
_cell.length_c   1.000
_cell.angle_alpha   90.00
_cell.angle_beta   90.00
_cell.angle_gamma   90.00
#
_symmetry.space_group_name_H-M   'P 1'
#
loop_
_entity.id
_entity.type
_entity.pdbx_description
1 polymer ?
#
loop_
_entity_poly.entity_id
_entity_poly.type
_entity_poly.pdbx_seq_one_letter_code
_entity_poly.pdbx_strand_id
1 'polypeptide(L)'
;MARKHDREIRYASSGGSRRLLLEQLLLAGTLGLTGCVLIAVEATLPLVLPFPVLGWRSASPALGLLFSMAVGFLHSEREGGIAGLIAGFLVDGAMGSGILLMPLLFFLCGYLSGIAGKRRLAHNLPSFMVFSVVGGGLYCLFILLREMILQRVLPSPLWIWQGLCPVWILTVIVSPLPYLIVWGEKKLLRIDQ
;
A
#
# COMPACT_ATOMS: atom_id res chain seq x y z
N MET A 1 28.06 39.81 -25.87
CA MET A 1 26.65 39.31 -25.92
C MET A 1 26.45 37.86 -25.44
N ALA A 2 27.38 36.94 -25.68
CA ALA A 2 27.26 35.51 -25.28
C ALA A 2 27.07 35.24 -23.76
N ARG A 3 27.75 36.01 -22.88
CA ARG A 3 27.65 35.80 -21.42
C ARG A 3 26.27 36.08 -20.79
N LYS A 4 25.42 36.87 -21.47
CA LYS A 4 24.08 37.20 -20.95
C LYS A 4 23.11 36.02 -21.24
N HIS A 5 23.25 35.39 -22.40
CA HIS A 5 22.44 34.27 -22.83
C HIS A 5 22.69 33.00 -21.98
N ASP A 6 23.94 32.74 -21.61
CA ASP A 6 24.29 31.59 -20.71
C ASP A 6 23.75 31.75 -19.28
N ARG A 7 23.58 32.99 -18.80
CA ARG A 7 22.96 33.23 -17.48
C ARG A 7 21.45 32.95 -17.51
N GLU A 8 20.75 33.40 -18.55
CA GLU A 8 19.32 33.19 -18.69
C GLU A 8 18.97 31.69 -18.80
N ILE A 9 19.77 30.91 -19.52
CA ILE A 9 19.59 29.44 -19.60
C ILE A 9 19.81 28.78 -18.24
N ARG A 10 20.79 29.22 -17.44
CA ARG A 10 21.01 28.65 -16.10
C ARG A 10 19.91 29.02 -15.11
N TYR A 11 19.34 30.21 -15.18
CA TYR A 11 18.23 30.64 -14.32
C TYR A 11 16.94 29.89 -14.70
N ALA A 12 16.67 29.67 -15.97
CA ALA A 12 15.52 28.88 -16.43
C ALA A 12 15.61 27.41 -16.00
N SER A 13 16.81 26.80 -16.09
CA SER A 13 17.02 25.42 -15.66
C SER A 13 16.92 25.22 -14.15
N SER A 14 17.36 26.20 -13.35
CA SER A 14 17.30 26.10 -11.88
C SER A 14 15.88 26.28 -11.32
N GLY A 15 15.04 27.08 -11.97
CA GLY A 15 13.65 27.30 -11.58
C GLY A 15 12.77 26.07 -11.85
N GLY A 16 12.96 25.41 -12.99
CA GLY A 16 12.27 24.18 -13.34
C GLY A 16 12.61 23.03 -12.41
N SER A 17 13.89 22.88 -12.07
CA SER A 17 14.35 21.83 -11.16
C SER A 17 13.76 21.97 -9.73
N ARG A 18 13.67 23.19 -9.21
CA ARG A 18 13.07 23.44 -7.87
C ARG A 18 11.58 23.17 -7.83
N ARG A 19 10.84 23.52 -8.89
CA ARG A 19 9.40 23.22 -8.98
C ARG A 19 9.14 21.71 -8.99
N LEU A 20 9.88 20.97 -9.82
CA LEU A 20 9.77 19.52 -9.89
C LEU A 20 10.10 18.84 -8.54
N LEU A 21 11.10 19.33 -7.82
CA LEU A 21 11.42 18.82 -6.48
C LEU A 21 10.31 19.11 -5.46
N LEU A 22 9.72 20.32 -5.51
CA LEU A 22 8.60 20.66 -4.62
C LEU A 22 7.36 19.80 -4.91
N GLU A 23 7.03 19.57 -6.17
CA GLU A 23 5.93 18.70 -6.56
C GLU A 23 6.14 17.25 -6.11
N GLN A 24 7.36 16.73 -6.27
CA GLN A 24 7.73 15.40 -5.79
C GLN A 24 7.66 15.30 -4.25
N LEU A 25 8.12 16.32 -3.54
CA LEU A 25 8.04 16.38 -2.08
C LEU A 25 6.60 16.48 -1.58
N LEU A 26 5.77 17.28 -2.24
CA LEU A 26 4.34 17.37 -1.92
C LEU A 26 3.63 16.04 -2.16
N LEU A 27 3.89 15.40 -3.30
CA LEU A 27 3.32 14.08 -3.62
C LEU A 27 3.77 13.03 -2.60
N ALA A 28 5.05 12.97 -2.26
CA ALA A 28 5.56 12.07 -1.25
C ALA A 28 4.97 12.35 0.14
N GLY A 29 4.77 13.63 0.48
CA GLY A 29 4.15 14.05 1.74
C GLY A 29 2.67 13.66 1.84
N THR A 30 1.90 13.90 0.77
CA THR A 30 0.46 13.52 0.73
C THR A 30 0.30 12.00 0.78
N LEU A 31 1.04 11.25 -0.03
CA LEU A 31 1.04 9.79 -0.01
C LEU A 31 1.46 9.26 1.37
N GLY A 32 2.48 9.84 2.00
CA GLY A 32 2.92 9.45 3.33
C GLY A 32 1.84 9.66 4.38
N LEU A 33 1.18 10.83 4.38
CA LEU A 33 0.09 11.15 5.29
C LEU A 33 -1.10 10.19 5.09
N THR A 34 -1.50 9.98 3.85
CA THR A 34 -2.61 9.07 3.50
C THR A 34 -2.31 7.65 3.94
N GLY A 35 -1.09 7.17 3.73
CA GLY A 35 -0.64 5.86 4.20
C GLY A 35 -0.72 5.74 5.73
N CYS A 36 -0.24 6.73 6.47
CA CYS A 36 -0.33 6.75 7.94
C CYS A 36 -1.78 6.72 8.42
N VAL A 37 -2.67 7.50 7.80
CA VAL A 37 -4.11 7.52 8.16
C VAL A 37 -4.74 6.15 7.91
N LEU A 38 -4.48 5.53 6.75
CA LEU A 38 -5.02 4.21 6.44
C LEU A 38 -4.53 3.13 7.42
N ILE A 39 -3.26 3.16 7.81
CA ILE A 39 -2.70 2.22 8.79
C ILE A 39 -3.30 2.47 10.19
N ALA A 40 -3.50 3.74 10.58
CA ALA A 40 -4.15 4.07 11.84
C ALA A 40 -5.61 3.56 11.85
N VAL A 41 -6.33 3.71 10.74
CA VAL A 41 -7.68 3.14 10.57
C VAL A 41 -7.63 1.61 10.65
N GLU A 42 -6.69 0.95 9.98
CA GLU A 42 -6.49 -0.50 10.08
C GLU A 42 -6.29 -0.97 11.51
N ALA A 43 -5.47 -0.25 12.30
CA ALA A 43 -5.20 -0.59 13.69
C ALA A 43 -6.43 -0.38 14.62
N THR A 44 -7.31 0.58 14.30
CA THR A 44 -8.49 0.89 15.13
C THR A 44 -9.75 0.14 14.73
N LEU A 45 -9.86 -0.32 13.48
CA LEU A 45 -11.05 -0.98 12.94
C LEU A 45 -11.49 -2.23 13.71
N PRO A 46 -10.59 -3.13 14.17
CA PRO A 46 -10.97 -4.31 14.95
C PRO A 46 -11.59 -3.95 16.31
N LEU A 47 -11.25 -2.80 16.84
CA LEU A 47 -11.80 -2.32 18.12
C LEU A 47 -13.22 -1.74 17.97
N VAL A 48 -13.55 -1.21 16.78
CA VAL A 48 -14.82 -0.51 16.51
C VAL A 48 -15.88 -1.43 15.93
N LEU A 49 -15.48 -2.44 15.15
CA LEU A 49 -16.41 -3.33 14.44
C LEU A 49 -16.15 -4.81 14.77
N PRO A 50 -16.58 -5.30 15.92
CA PRO A 50 -16.68 -6.74 16.12
C PRO A 50 -17.79 -7.26 15.20
N PHE A 51 -17.45 -8.13 14.23
CA PHE A 51 -18.43 -8.81 13.38
C PHE A 51 -18.86 -10.14 14.01
N PRO A 52 -19.81 -10.16 14.96
CA PRO A 52 -20.21 -11.40 15.65
C PRO A 52 -21.09 -12.31 14.79
N VAL A 53 -21.63 -11.78 13.67
CA VAL A 53 -22.69 -12.42 12.90
C VAL A 53 -22.30 -13.76 12.27
N LEU A 54 -20.99 -13.97 12.00
CA LEU A 54 -20.48 -15.22 11.40
C LEU A 54 -19.50 -15.97 12.32
N GLY A 55 -19.45 -15.64 13.62
CA GLY A 55 -18.43 -16.19 14.53
C GLY A 55 -17.02 -15.65 14.20
N TRP A 56 -16.93 -14.60 13.37
CA TRP A 56 -15.66 -13.97 13.01
C TRP A 56 -15.16 -13.15 14.20
N ARG A 57 -13.98 -13.52 14.68
CA ARG A 57 -13.26 -12.71 15.65
C ARG A 57 -12.77 -11.45 14.94
N SER A 58 -12.48 -10.40 15.68
CA SER A 58 -12.02 -9.10 15.18
C SER A 58 -11.12 -9.24 13.95
N ALA A 59 -11.67 -8.97 12.76
CA ALA A 59 -10.95 -9.02 11.50
C ALA A 59 -10.73 -7.59 11.02
N SER A 60 -9.52 -7.28 10.60
CA SER A 60 -9.14 -5.99 10.03
C SER A 60 -8.65 -6.20 8.60
N PRO A 61 -9.10 -5.38 7.64
CA PRO A 61 -8.58 -5.42 6.28
C PRO A 61 -7.13 -4.94 6.26
N ALA A 62 -6.28 -5.52 5.42
CA ALA A 62 -4.88 -5.12 5.27
C ALA A 62 -4.76 -3.83 4.43
N LEU A 63 -5.15 -2.68 5.01
CA LEU A 63 -5.17 -1.39 4.31
C LEU A 63 -3.77 -0.91 3.92
N GLY A 64 -2.77 -1.12 4.77
CA GLY A 64 -1.38 -0.78 4.47
C GLY A 64 -0.83 -1.56 3.26
N LEU A 65 -1.17 -2.84 3.14
CA LEU A 65 -0.85 -3.66 1.97
C LEU A 65 -1.53 -3.11 0.71
N LEU A 66 -2.84 -2.88 0.77
CA LEU A 66 -3.61 -2.37 -0.36
C LEU A 66 -3.14 -1.00 -0.82
N PHE A 67 -2.76 -0.13 0.12
CA PHE A 67 -2.20 1.18 -0.17
C PHE A 67 -0.86 1.05 -0.93
N SER A 68 0.06 0.22 -0.45
CA SER A 68 1.34 0.00 -1.13
C SER A 68 1.16 -0.55 -2.55
N MET A 69 0.21 -1.47 -2.72
CA MET A 69 -0.15 -2.02 -4.03
C MET A 69 -0.78 -0.96 -4.95
N ALA A 70 -1.64 -0.07 -4.42
CA ALA A 70 -2.27 1.01 -5.19
C ALA A 70 -1.23 2.04 -5.65
N VAL A 71 -0.30 2.42 -4.78
CA VAL A 71 0.83 3.30 -5.14
C VAL A 71 1.69 2.67 -6.22
N GLY A 72 2.06 1.40 -6.06
CA GLY A 72 2.82 0.67 -7.09
C GLY A 72 2.10 0.63 -8.43
N PHE A 73 0.83 0.26 -8.43
CA PHE A 73 0.03 0.10 -9.64
C PHE A 73 -0.20 1.41 -10.40
N LEU A 74 -0.40 2.54 -9.69
CA LEU A 74 -0.73 3.84 -10.28
C LEU A 74 0.49 4.72 -10.56
N HIS A 75 1.56 4.59 -9.81
CA HIS A 75 2.76 5.42 -9.94
C HIS A 75 3.93 4.65 -10.55
N SER A 76 4.68 3.91 -9.71
CA SER A 76 5.83 3.12 -10.17
C SER A 76 6.14 1.97 -9.22
N GLU A 77 6.86 0.94 -9.74
CA GLU A 77 7.31 -0.18 -8.92
C GLU A 77 8.20 0.24 -7.74
N ARG A 78 9.03 1.26 -7.92
CA ARG A 78 9.92 1.75 -6.85
C ARG A 78 9.14 2.44 -5.74
N GLU A 79 8.19 3.30 -6.10
CA GLU A 79 7.35 4.03 -5.14
C GLU A 79 6.45 3.05 -4.37
N GLY A 80 5.83 2.09 -5.07
CA GLY A 80 5.04 1.03 -4.44
C GLY A 80 5.87 0.18 -3.49
N GLY A 81 7.10 -0.18 -3.86
CA GLY A 81 8.01 -0.90 -2.99
C GLY A 81 8.39 -0.11 -1.75
N ILE A 82 8.77 1.16 -1.89
CA ILE A 82 9.12 2.03 -0.76
C ILE A 82 7.91 2.26 0.16
N ALA A 83 6.74 2.56 -0.41
CA ALA A 83 5.50 2.70 0.35
C ALA A 83 5.16 1.41 1.11
N GLY A 84 5.34 0.25 0.49
CA GLY A 84 5.15 -1.05 1.11
C GLY A 84 6.12 -1.30 2.26
N LEU A 85 7.38 -0.94 2.09
CA LEU A 85 8.39 -1.09 3.13
C LEU A 85 8.04 -0.24 4.36
N ILE A 86 7.69 1.02 4.16
CA ILE A 86 7.28 1.93 5.24
C ILE A 86 6.00 1.44 5.91
N ALA A 87 4.96 1.10 5.14
CA ALA A 87 3.71 0.59 5.66
C ALA A 87 3.91 -0.71 6.45
N GLY A 88 4.73 -1.63 5.94
CA GLY A 88 5.07 -2.87 6.62
C GLY A 88 5.78 -2.66 7.96
N PHE A 89 6.71 -1.71 8.05
CA PHE A 89 7.36 -1.35 9.32
C PHE A 89 6.38 -0.77 10.33
N LEU A 90 5.45 0.08 9.89
CA LEU A 90 4.43 0.65 10.77
C LEU A 90 3.47 -0.42 11.30
N VAL A 91 3.02 -1.32 10.44
CA VAL A 91 2.15 -2.44 10.83
C VAL A 91 2.88 -3.40 11.77
N ASP A 92 4.13 -3.75 11.47
CA ASP A 92 4.94 -4.66 12.30
C ASP A 92 5.24 -4.04 13.68
N GLY A 93 5.51 -2.73 13.72
CA GLY A 93 5.66 -1.97 14.97
C GLY A 93 4.37 -1.91 15.79
N ALA A 94 3.23 -1.72 15.15
CA ALA A 94 1.92 -1.69 15.81
C ALA A 94 1.51 -3.07 16.36
N MET A 95 1.85 -4.15 15.63
CA MET A 95 1.54 -5.53 16.05
C MET A 95 2.55 -6.09 17.07
N GLY A 96 3.68 -5.42 17.31
CA GLY A 96 4.71 -5.85 18.27
C GLY A 96 5.34 -7.19 17.93
N SER A 97 5.33 -7.59 16.65
CA SER A 97 5.72 -8.94 16.23
C SER A 97 7.23 -9.20 16.29
N GLY A 98 8.05 -8.16 16.25
CA GLY A 98 9.52 -8.27 16.32
C GLY A 98 10.19 -9.03 15.15
N ILE A 99 9.41 -9.58 14.23
CA ILE A 99 9.90 -10.31 13.08
C ILE A 99 9.66 -9.44 11.86
N LEU A 100 10.72 -8.85 11.32
CA LEU A 100 10.73 -7.91 10.17
C LEU A 100 10.27 -8.53 8.83
N LEU A 101 9.26 -9.38 8.88
CA LEU A 101 8.74 -10.10 7.73
C LEU A 101 7.63 -9.32 7.01
N MET A 102 6.83 -8.53 7.73
CA MET A 102 5.77 -7.71 7.12
C MET A 102 6.30 -6.64 6.16
N PRO A 103 7.39 -5.91 6.48
CA PRO A 103 7.97 -4.96 5.54
C PRO A 103 8.42 -5.60 4.23
N LEU A 104 8.99 -6.82 4.29
CA LEU A 104 9.43 -7.54 3.09
C LEU A 104 8.24 -7.95 2.21
N LEU A 105 7.16 -8.46 2.81
CA LEU A 105 5.95 -8.85 2.10
C LEU A 105 5.31 -7.63 1.41
N PHE A 106 5.14 -6.54 2.15
CA PHE A 106 4.51 -5.33 1.63
C PHE A 106 5.35 -4.68 0.53
N PHE A 107 6.68 -4.67 0.70
CA PHE A 107 7.61 -4.26 -0.36
C PHE A 107 7.42 -5.09 -1.63
N LEU A 108 7.40 -6.43 -1.49
CA LEU A 108 7.24 -7.34 -2.62
C LEU A 108 5.90 -7.13 -3.34
N CYS A 109 4.80 -7.06 -2.60
CA CYS A 109 3.48 -6.84 -3.17
C CYS A 109 3.36 -5.47 -3.85
N GLY A 110 3.87 -4.40 -3.23
CA GLY A 110 3.90 -3.07 -3.81
C GLY A 110 4.77 -2.99 -5.07
N TYR A 111 5.94 -3.62 -5.06
CA TYR A 111 6.86 -3.68 -6.21
C TYR A 111 6.26 -4.49 -7.37
N LEU A 112 5.73 -5.68 -7.10
CA LEU A 112 5.11 -6.54 -8.12
C LEU A 112 3.86 -5.90 -8.74
N SER A 113 3.04 -5.22 -7.93
CA SER A 113 1.89 -4.49 -8.44
C SER A 113 2.31 -3.36 -9.39
N GLY A 114 3.44 -2.70 -9.13
CA GLY A 114 4.02 -1.69 -10.00
C GLY A 114 4.53 -2.25 -11.33
N ILE A 115 5.17 -3.42 -11.32
CA ILE A 115 5.57 -4.12 -12.56
C ILE A 115 4.32 -4.49 -13.38
N ALA A 116 3.28 -4.96 -12.72
CA ALA A 116 2.02 -5.32 -13.35
C ALA A 116 1.34 -4.10 -13.98
N GLY A 117 1.31 -2.96 -13.30
CA GLY A 117 0.80 -1.70 -13.82
C GLY A 117 1.53 -1.23 -15.09
N LYS A 118 2.85 -1.44 -15.20
CA LYS A 118 3.65 -1.10 -16.40
C LYS A 118 3.36 -2.00 -17.60
N ARG A 119 3.04 -3.27 -17.39
CA ARG A 119 2.86 -4.27 -18.47
C ARG A 119 1.52 -4.19 -19.21
N ARG A 120 0.92 -3.00 -19.40
CA ARG A 120 -0.33 -2.78 -20.13
C ARG A 120 -1.58 -3.48 -19.56
N LEU A 121 -1.54 -3.98 -18.36
CA LEU A 121 -2.76 -4.27 -17.64
C LEU A 121 -3.45 -2.92 -17.46
N ALA A 122 -4.56 -2.72 -18.16
CA ALA A 122 -5.27 -1.44 -18.15
C ALA A 122 -5.33 -0.92 -16.71
N HIS A 123 -4.97 0.35 -16.49
CA HIS A 123 -5.00 1.01 -15.17
C HIS A 123 -6.45 1.15 -14.70
N ASN A 124 -7.18 0.03 -14.70
CA ASN A 124 -8.58 -0.08 -14.39
C ASN A 124 -8.75 -0.68 -13.00
N LEU A 125 -9.75 -0.21 -12.30
CA LEU A 125 -10.14 -0.71 -10.98
C LEU A 125 -10.32 -2.24 -10.95
N PRO A 126 -10.98 -2.90 -11.93
CA PRO A 126 -11.13 -4.36 -11.91
C PRO A 126 -9.79 -5.11 -11.98
N SER A 127 -8.81 -4.61 -12.74
CA SER A 127 -7.47 -5.21 -12.76
C SER A 127 -6.80 -5.10 -11.39
N PHE A 128 -6.93 -3.96 -10.72
CA PHE A 128 -6.42 -3.79 -9.36
C PHE A 128 -7.10 -4.74 -8.36
N MET A 129 -8.42 -4.95 -8.46
CA MET A 129 -9.14 -5.91 -7.60
C MET A 129 -8.60 -7.34 -7.75
N VAL A 130 -8.29 -7.79 -8.98
CA VAL A 130 -7.68 -9.10 -9.20
C VAL A 130 -6.32 -9.20 -8.50
N PHE A 131 -5.49 -8.15 -8.58
CA PHE A 131 -4.23 -8.10 -7.85
C PHE A 131 -4.43 -8.11 -6.34
N SER A 132 -5.46 -7.44 -5.84
CA SER A 132 -5.81 -7.42 -4.41
C SER A 132 -6.23 -8.79 -3.89
N VAL A 133 -6.89 -9.61 -4.72
CA VAL A 133 -7.19 -11.01 -4.38
C VAL A 133 -5.90 -11.81 -4.16
N VAL A 134 -4.95 -11.67 -5.08
CA VAL A 134 -3.65 -12.38 -4.99
C VAL A 134 -2.82 -11.83 -3.82
N GLY A 135 -2.71 -10.50 -3.69
CA GLY A 135 -1.96 -9.87 -2.60
C GLY A 135 -2.53 -10.18 -1.22
N GLY A 136 -3.86 -10.14 -1.07
CA GLY A 136 -4.54 -10.54 0.15
C GLY A 136 -4.35 -12.02 0.48
N GLY A 137 -4.36 -12.90 -0.55
CA GLY A 137 -4.05 -14.33 -0.38
C GLY A 137 -2.62 -14.56 0.09
N LEU A 138 -1.64 -13.85 -0.48
CA LEU A 138 -0.24 -13.89 -0.04
C LEU A 138 -0.09 -13.39 1.39
N TYR A 139 -0.81 -12.34 1.76
CA TYR A 139 -0.82 -11.82 3.12
C TYR A 139 -1.35 -12.85 4.13
N CYS A 140 -2.47 -13.50 3.81
CA CYS A 140 -3.03 -14.56 4.65
C CYS A 140 -2.10 -15.78 4.76
N LEU A 141 -1.51 -16.20 3.64
CA LEU A 141 -0.50 -17.28 3.63
C LEU A 141 0.69 -16.91 4.54
N PHE A 142 1.09 -15.67 4.52
CA PHE A 142 2.21 -15.18 5.30
C PHE A 142 1.91 -15.12 6.79
N ILE A 143 0.70 -14.68 7.18
CA ILE A 143 0.23 -14.75 8.58
C ILE A 143 0.22 -16.21 9.05
N LEU A 144 -0.27 -17.12 8.21
CA LEU A 144 -0.32 -18.54 8.54
C LEU A 144 1.10 -19.11 8.77
N LEU A 145 2.03 -18.81 7.88
CA LEU A 145 3.44 -19.23 8.03
C LEU A 145 4.07 -18.66 9.29
N ARG A 146 3.82 -17.38 9.58
CA ARG A 146 4.29 -16.70 10.80
C ARG A 146 3.78 -17.40 12.05
N GLU A 147 2.48 -17.70 12.13
CA GLU A 147 1.90 -18.39 13.27
C GLU A 147 2.47 -19.80 13.42
N MET A 148 2.67 -20.52 12.33
CA MET A 148 3.32 -21.85 12.36
C MET A 148 4.75 -21.78 12.92
N ILE A 149 5.52 -20.76 12.54
CA ILE A 149 6.91 -20.57 13.01
C ILE A 149 6.93 -20.22 14.51
N LEU A 150 6.05 -19.31 14.93
CA LEU A 150 6.00 -18.81 16.31
C LEU A 150 5.45 -19.85 17.28
N GLN A 151 4.34 -20.48 16.94
CA GLN A 151 3.66 -21.41 17.84
C GLN A 151 4.14 -22.84 17.69
N ARG A 152 4.93 -23.15 16.66
CA ARG A 152 5.39 -24.52 16.31
C ARG A 152 4.28 -25.57 16.22
N VAL A 153 3.05 -25.12 16.02
CA VAL A 153 1.83 -25.95 15.92
C VAL A 153 1.06 -25.52 14.69
N LEU A 154 0.48 -26.49 14.00
CA LEU A 154 -0.42 -26.19 12.88
C LEU A 154 -1.70 -25.54 13.42
N PRO A 155 -2.08 -24.36 12.91
CA PRO A 155 -3.32 -23.72 13.33
C PRO A 155 -4.52 -24.60 12.96
N SER A 156 -5.53 -24.63 13.83
CA SER A 156 -6.73 -25.42 13.59
C SER A 156 -7.50 -24.91 12.34
N PRO A 157 -8.18 -25.78 11.58
CA PRO A 157 -9.00 -25.35 10.44
C PRO A 157 -10.05 -24.31 10.83
N LEU A 158 -10.56 -24.38 12.04
CA LEU A 158 -11.50 -23.41 12.59
C LEU A 158 -10.86 -22.02 12.75
N TRP A 159 -9.61 -21.95 13.17
CA TRP A 159 -8.85 -20.69 13.28
C TRP A 159 -8.61 -20.05 11.92
N ILE A 160 -8.29 -20.86 10.89
CA ILE A 160 -8.13 -20.39 9.52
C ILE A 160 -9.45 -19.80 9.02
N TRP A 161 -10.56 -20.51 9.21
CA TRP A 161 -11.89 -20.07 8.78
C TRP A 161 -12.35 -18.79 9.49
N GLN A 162 -12.18 -18.72 10.80
CA GLN A 162 -12.68 -17.61 11.60
C GLN A 162 -11.73 -16.41 11.66
N GLY A 163 -10.43 -16.60 11.39
CA GLY A 163 -9.41 -15.55 11.43
C GLY A 163 -8.97 -15.08 10.06
N LEU A 164 -8.46 -15.97 9.19
CA LEU A 164 -7.83 -15.56 7.93
C LEU A 164 -8.83 -15.27 6.81
N CYS A 165 -9.89 -16.08 6.68
CA CYS A 165 -10.88 -15.89 5.62
C CYS A 165 -11.57 -14.53 5.69
N PRO A 166 -12.04 -14.04 6.86
CA PRO A 166 -12.65 -12.73 6.95
C PRO A 166 -11.66 -11.59 6.64
N VAL A 167 -10.39 -11.68 7.06
CA VAL A 167 -9.35 -10.72 6.73
C VAL A 167 -9.18 -10.62 5.21
N TRP A 168 -9.08 -11.76 4.54
CA TRP A 168 -8.94 -11.81 3.07
C TRP A 168 -10.16 -11.20 2.36
N ILE A 169 -11.37 -11.62 2.74
CA ILE A 169 -12.62 -11.15 2.14
C ILE A 169 -12.75 -9.63 2.33
N LEU A 170 -12.54 -9.13 3.56
CA LEU A 170 -12.59 -7.70 3.85
C LEU A 170 -11.54 -6.91 3.06
N THR A 171 -10.32 -7.44 2.95
CA THR A 171 -9.25 -6.82 2.17
C THR A 171 -9.65 -6.67 0.70
N VAL A 172 -10.26 -7.68 0.10
CA VAL A 172 -10.75 -7.62 -1.28
C VAL A 172 -11.92 -6.63 -1.44
N ILE A 173 -12.88 -6.65 -0.51
CA ILE A 173 -14.06 -5.75 -0.55
C ILE A 173 -13.61 -4.28 -0.42
N VAL A 174 -12.65 -4.00 0.46
CA VAL A 174 -12.18 -2.63 0.74
C VAL A 174 -11.14 -2.17 -0.28
N SER A 175 -10.60 -3.04 -1.12
CA SER A 175 -9.54 -2.72 -2.10
C SER A 175 -9.85 -1.53 -3.03
N PRO A 176 -11.09 -1.24 -3.46
CA PRO A 176 -11.37 -0.05 -4.26
C PRO A 176 -11.03 1.27 -3.57
N LEU A 177 -11.11 1.31 -2.23
CA LEU A 177 -10.94 2.54 -1.47
C LEU A 177 -9.51 3.11 -1.56
N PRO A 178 -8.43 2.38 -1.23
CA PRO A 178 -7.06 2.87 -1.41
C PRO A 178 -6.74 3.20 -2.86
N TYR A 179 -7.26 2.42 -3.81
CA TYR A 179 -7.09 2.70 -5.24
C TYR A 179 -7.68 4.06 -5.63
N LEU A 180 -8.93 4.35 -5.22
CA LEU A 180 -9.59 5.61 -5.53
C LEU A 180 -8.91 6.81 -4.87
N ILE A 181 -8.41 6.65 -3.65
CA ILE A 181 -7.68 7.70 -2.94
C ILE A 181 -6.40 8.05 -3.70
N VAL A 182 -5.55 7.07 -4.01
CA VAL A 182 -4.28 7.29 -4.71
C VAL A 182 -4.53 7.79 -6.15
N TRP A 183 -5.57 7.30 -6.81
CA TRP A 183 -5.98 7.80 -8.13
C TRP A 183 -6.45 9.27 -8.07
N GLY A 184 -7.20 9.64 -7.04
CA GLY A 184 -7.64 11.01 -6.78
C GLY A 184 -6.46 11.96 -6.55
N GLU A 185 -5.51 11.56 -5.72
CA GLU A 185 -4.28 12.32 -5.48
C GLU A 185 -3.49 12.53 -6.77
N LYS A 186 -3.31 11.48 -7.57
CA LYS A 186 -2.66 11.56 -8.87
C LYS A 186 -3.37 12.52 -9.83
N LYS A 187 -4.70 12.56 -9.81
CA LYS A 187 -5.49 13.46 -10.65
C LYS A 187 -5.39 14.91 -10.19
N LEU A 188 -5.40 15.16 -8.88
CA LEU A 188 -5.29 16.50 -8.31
C LEU A 188 -3.92 17.13 -8.59
N LEU A 189 -2.85 16.35 -8.51
CA LEU A 189 -1.49 16.81 -8.76
C LEU A 189 -1.13 16.95 -10.26
N ARG A 190 -1.98 16.39 -11.15
CA ARG A 190 -1.79 16.41 -12.60
C ARG A 190 -2.53 17.55 -13.30
N ILE A 191 -3.12 18.48 -12.56
CA ILE A 191 -3.91 19.61 -13.11
C ILE A 191 -3.04 20.59 -13.91
N ASP A 192 -1.71 20.53 -13.80
CA ASP A 192 -0.78 21.47 -14.43
C ASP A 192 0.12 20.84 -15.53
N GLN A 193 -0.26 19.74 -16.14
CA GLN A 193 0.33 19.19 -17.35
C GLN A 193 -0.71 19.06 -18.46
#